data_71c124661c9225b1a5d9ec9bac170a50
#
_entry.id   71c124661c9225b1a5d9ec9bac170a50
#
_cell.length_a   1.000
_cell.length_b   1.000
_cell.length_c   1.000
_cell.angle_alpha   90.00
_cell.angle_beta   90.00
_cell.angle_gamma   90.00
#
_symmetry.space_group_name_H-M   'P 1'
#
loop_
_entity.id
_entity.type
_entity.pdbx_description
1 polymer ?
#
loop_
_entity_poly.entity_id
_entity_poly.type
_entity_poly.pdbx_seq_one_letter_code
_entity_poly.pdbx_strand_id
1 'polypeptide(L)'
;MNDRKSLLMLTASMLIYGTIGIFRRYIPLSSGILAFSRGVIGALFLLGFLAVRNRPFDRASVGNKWGLLLLSGALIGFNWIFLFEAYNYTTVATATLCYYMAPVLVILASPLLLRESLPLRKVLCVAVALAGMVCVSGVADNGLPAPGEAKGIAYGLAAAVLYASVVMLNKKIEGVGAYEKTILQLGSAAVVLIPYLAVTEDFSALTLTPFAVGMLLIVGVVHTGVAYALYFGSMDGLRAQTVALFSYIDPVTAIVLSALLLHERMTPFGVLGAVLVLGSTIVSEVWTPGEKTE
;
A
#
# COMPACT_ATOMS: atom_id res chain seq x y z
N MET A 1 2.23 -17.35 -14.00
CA MET A 1 1.26 -16.32 -14.49
C MET A 1 2.02 -15.49 -15.52
N ASN A 2 1.40 -15.01 -16.59
CA ASN A 2 2.13 -14.21 -17.60
C ASN A 2 2.50 -12.86 -16.94
N ASP A 3 3.77 -12.42 -17.02
CA ASP A 3 4.31 -11.20 -16.41
C ASP A 3 3.48 -9.96 -16.76
N ARG A 4 2.98 -9.87 -18.00
CA ARG A 4 2.09 -8.79 -18.43
C ARG A 4 0.79 -8.73 -17.61
N LYS A 5 0.20 -9.89 -17.29
CA LYS A 5 -1.02 -9.93 -16.47
C LYS A 5 -0.73 -9.46 -15.05
N SER A 6 0.39 -9.88 -14.48
CA SER A 6 0.81 -9.46 -13.14
C SER A 6 1.08 -7.96 -13.06
N LEU A 7 1.76 -7.38 -14.07
CA LEU A 7 1.98 -5.94 -14.16
C LEU A 7 0.67 -5.15 -14.29
N LEU A 8 -0.27 -5.64 -15.11
CA LEU A 8 -1.59 -4.99 -15.23
C LEU A 8 -2.37 -5.03 -13.91
N MET A 9 -2.34 -6.16 -13.20
CA MET A 9 -2.99 -6.29 -11.89
C MET A 9 -2.36 -5.33 -10.87
N LEU A 10 -1.03 -5.25 -10.84
CA LEU A 10 -0.30 -4.34 -9.97
C LEU A 10 -0.62 -2.88 -10.29
N THR A 11 -0.52 -2.48 -11.56
CA THR A 11 -0.83 -1.12 -11.99
C THR A 11 -2.27 -0.75 -11.65
N ALA A 12 -3.24 -1.63 -11.94
CA ALA A 12 -4.64 -1.39 -11.61
C ALA A 12 -4.84 -1.22 -10.09
N SER A 13 -4.19 -2.02 -9.25
CA SER A 13 -4.28 -1.87 -7.80
C SER A 13 -3.70 -0.53 -7.32
N MET A 14 -2.56 -0.09 -7.87
CA MET A 14 -1.93 1.19 -7.51
C MET A 14 -2.80 2.39 -7.94
N LEU A 15 -3.41 2.33 -9.12
CA LEU A 15 -4.35 3.35 -9.58
C LEU A 15 -5.58 3.43 -8.64
N ILE A 16 -6.13 2.28 -8.25
CA ILE A 16 -7.24 2.23 -7.29
C ILE A 16 -6.82 2.84 -5.96
N TYR A 17 -5.67 2.47 -5.40
CA TYR A 17 -5.17 3.03 -4.14
C TYR A 17 -5.03 4.55 -4.22
N GLY A 18 -4.49 5.10 -5.31
CA GLY A 18 -4.33 6.54 -5.50
C GLY A 18 -5.65 7.32 -5.50
N THR A 19 -6.79 6.68 -5.72
CA THR A 19 -8.10 7.34 -5.64
C THR A 19 -8.66 7.44 -4.22
N ILE A 20 -8.12 6.68 -3.24
CA ILE A 20 -8.71 6.55 -1.90
C ILE A 20 -8.85 7.89 -1.17
N GLY A 21 -7.92 8.83 -1.38
CA GLY A 21 -7.94 10.15 -0.77
C GLY A 21 -9.20 10.96 -1.09
N ILE A 22 -9.75 10.79 -2.28
CA ILE A 22 -10.99 11.45 -2.71
C ILE A 22 -12.17 10.89 -1.90
N PHE A 23 -12.30 9.56 -1.83
CA PHE A 23 -13.38 8.91 -1.09
C PHE A 23 -13.30 9.17 0.41
N ARG A 24 -12.08 9.25 0.95
CA ARG A 24 -11.84 9.54 2.38
C ARG A 24 -12.49 10.85 2.84
N ARG A 25 -12.53 11.87 1.99
CA ARG A 25 -13.15 13.19 2.31
C ARG A 25 -14.62 13.09 2.69
N TYR A 26 -15.31 12.07 2.17
CA TYR A 26 -16.75 11.87 2.40
C TYR A 26 -17.06 10.93 3.56
N ILE A 27 -16.04 10.45 4.26
CA ILE A 27 -16.19 9.48 5.36
C ILE A 27 -15.75 10.16 6.65
N PRO A 28 -16.70 10.64 7.49
CA PRO A 28 -16.41 11.34 8.74
C PRO A 28 -16.06 10.35 9.87
N LEU A 29 -15.13 9.44 9.61
CA LEU A 29 -14.61 8.49 10.59
C LEU A 29 -13.15 8.81 10.92
N SER A 30 -12.71 8.46 12.13
CA SER A 30 -11.28 8.45 12.44
C SER A 30 -10.54 7.47 11.54
N SER A 31 -9.23 7.69 11.39
CA SER A 31 -8.40 6.83 10.56
C SER A 31 -8.36 5.39 11.07
N GLY A 32 -8.42 5.19 12.40
CA GLY A 32 -8.46 3.87 13.02
C GLY A 32 -9.74 3.10 12.67
N ILE A 33 -10.90 3.72 12.88
CA ILE A 33 -12.21 3.11 12.57
C ILE A 33 -12.32 2.83 11.06
N LEU A 34 -11.85 3.76 10.21
CA LEU A 34 -11.85 3.54 8.77
C LEU A 34 -10.96 2.33 8.38
N ALA A 35 -9.76 2.22 8.96
CA ALA A 35 -8.86 1.11 8.68
C ALA A 35 -9.47 -0.25 9.09
N PHE A 36 -10.05 -0.32 10.27
CA PHE A 36 -10.75 -1.51 10.74
C PHE A 36 -11.93 -1.87 9.83
N SER A 37 -12.82 -0.90 9.60
CA SER A 37 -14.04 -1.12 8.81
C SER A 37 -13.71 -1.58 7.38
N ARG A 38 -12.73 -0.95 6.73
CA ARG A 38 -12.31 -1.36 5.38
C ARG A 38 -11.71 -2.76 5.36
N GLY A 39 -10.95 -3.13 6.39
CA GLY A 39 -10.40 -4.49 6.53
C GLY A 39 -11.50 -5.54 6.65
N VAL A 40 -12.46 -5.30 7.55
CA VAL A 40 -13.62 -6.20 7.75
C VAL A 40 -14.48 -6.28 6.49
N ILE A 41 -14.88 -5.14 5.90
CA ILE A 41 -15.71 -5.10 4.70
C ILE A 41 -15.01 -5.80 3.54
N GLY A 42 -13.72 -5.54 3.33
CA GLY A 42 -12.94 -6.17 2.27
C GLY A 42 -12.84 -7.69 2.42
N ALA A 43 -12.59 -8.19 3.63
CA ALA A 43 -12.54 -9.62 3.92
C ALA A 43 -13.92 -10.28 3.71
N LEU A 44 -14.99 -9.67 4.24
CA LEU A 44 -16.36 -10.18 4.08
C LEU A 44 -16.82 -10.16 2.63
N PHE A 45 -16.51 -9.10 1.90
CA PHE A 45 -16.79 -9.01 0.45
C PHE A 45 -16.14 -10.16 -0.31
N LEU A 46 -14.86 -10.44 -0.07
CA LEU A 46 -14.16 -11.52 -0.76
C LEU A 46 -14.70 -12.91 -0.37
N LEU A 47 -15.05 -13.12 0.89
CA LEU A 47 -15.74 -14.34 1.33
C LEU A 47 -17.09 -14.51 0.63
N GLY A 48 -17.89 -13.44 0.60
CA GLY A 48 -19.18 -13.42 -0.12
C GLY A 48 -19.01 -13.66 -1.63
N PHE A 49 -17.98 -13.06 -2.24
CA PHE A 49 -17.66 -13.27 -3.65
C PHE A 49 -17.32 -14.74 -3.96
N LEU A 50 -16.52 -15.39 -3.11
CA LEU A 50 -16.22 -16.82 -3.24
C LEU A 50 -17.48 -17.65 -3.12
N ALA A 51 -18.35 -17.33 -2.14
CA ALA A 51 -19.62 -18.05 -1.93
C ALA A 51 -20.57 -17.94 -3.16
N VAL A 52 -20.76 -16.72 -3.68
CA VAL A 52 -21.59 -16.47 -4.88
C VAL A 52 -21.06 -17.19 -6.12
N ARG A 53 -19.73 -17.29 -6.24
CA ARG A 53 -19.07 -18.01 -7.34
C ARG A 53 -19.04 -19.53 -7.14
N ASN A 54 -19.64 -20.06 -6.09
CA ASN A 54 -19.54 -21.47 -5.69
C ASN A 54 -18.09 -21.99 -5.65
N ARG A 55 -17.14 -21.08 -5.32
CA ARG A 55 -15.73 -21.39 -5.16
C ARG A 55 -15.43 -21.49 -3.67
N PRO A 56 -15.23 -22.69 -3.13
CA PRO A 56 -14.89 -22.83 -1.72
C PRO A 56 -13.54 -22.18 -1.42
N PHE A 57 -13.38 -21.68 -0.20
CA PHE A 57 -12.08 -21.24 0.30
C PHE A 57 -11.10 -22.40 0.26
N ASP A 58 -10.03 -22.27 -0.51
CA ASP A 58 -9.06 -23.34 -0.72
C ASP A 58 -8.08 -23.44 0.46
N ARG A 59 -8.49 -24.18 1.49
CA ARG A 59 -7.65 -24.46 2.66
C ARG A 59 -6.40 -25.27 2.30
N ALA A 60 -6.47 -26.09 1.24
CA ALA A 60 -5.36 -26.91 0.81
C ALA A 60 -4.22 -26.04 0.23
N SER A 61 -4.54 -25.00 -0.54
CA SER A 61 -3.54 -24.06 -1.05
C SER A 61 -2.85 -23.28 0.06
N VAL A 62 -3.56 -22.98 1.15
CA VAL A 62 -2.97 -22.32 2.34
C VAL A 62 -1.98 -23.27 3.04
N GLY A 63 -2.29 -24.55 3.13
CA GLY A 63 -1.43 -25.60 3.66
C GLY A 63 -0.86 -25.24 5.04
N ASN A 64 0.46 -25.21 5.17
CA ASN A 64 1.19 -24.84 6.38
C ASN A 64 1.54 -23.35 6.49
N LYS A 65 0.99 -22.49 5.59
CA LYS A 65 1.36 -21.07 5.48
C LYS A 65 0.47 -20.15 6.32
N TRP A 66 -0.46 -20.70 7.12
CA TRP A 66 -1.35 -19.92 8.00
C TRP A 66 -0.60 -18.92 8.87
N GLY A 67 0.49 -19.37 9.52
CA GLY A 67 1.28 -18.51 10.38
C GLY A 67 1.88 -17.30 9.65
N LEU A 68 2.40 -17.50 8.43
CA LEU A 68 2.96 -16.43 7.62
C LEU A 68 1.88 -15.45 7.13
N LEU A 69 0.71 -15.96 6.76
CA LEU A 69 -0.43 -15.14 6.31
C LEU A 69 -0.99 -14.30 7.46
N LEU A 70 -1.19 -14.89 8.62
CA LEU A 70 -1.66 -14.16 9.81
C LEU A 70 -0.61 -13.14 10.29
N LEU A 71 0.67 -13.50 10.28
CA LEU A 71 1.76 -12.57 10.59
C LEU A 71 1.78 -11.40 9.61
N SER A 72 1.69 -11.68 8.30
CA SER A 72 1.65 -10.62 7.29
C SER A 72 0.44 -9.70 7.48
N GLY A 73 -0.73 -10.25 7.80
CA GLY A 73 -1.92 -9.45 8.12
C GLY A 73 -1.77 -8.63 9.39
N ALA A 74 -1.18 -9.19 10.44
CA ALA A 74 -0.87 -8.44 11.67
C ALA A 74 0.08 -7.27 11.39
N LEU A 75 1.12 -7.50 10.57
CA LEU A 75 2.04 -6.43 10.15
C LEU A 75 1.32 -5.34 9.35
N ILE A 76 0.31 -5.68 8.53
CA ILE A 76 -0.54 -4.69 7.85
C ILE A 76 -1.32 -3.86 8.89
N GLY A 77 -1.92 -4.49 9.89
CA GLY A 77 -2.65 -3.79 10.95
C GLY A 77 -1.74 -2.84 11.74
N PHE A 78 -0.58 -3.30 12.19
CA PHE A 78 0.42 -2.46 12.87
C PHE A 78 0.97 -1.35 11.96
N ASN A 79 1.18 -1.64 10.67
CA ASN A 79 1.59 -0.64 9.69
C ASN A 79 0.57 0.52 9.63
N TRP A 80 -0.71 0.23 9.59
CA TRP A 80 -1.76 1.25 9.60
C TRP A 80 -1.77 2.06 10.90
N ILE A 81 -1.62 1.40 12.07
CA ILE A 81 -1.50 2.10 13.36
C ILE A 81 -0.32 3.09 13.35
N PHE A 82 0.87 2.62 12.99
CA PHE A 82 2.05 3.48 12.99
C PHE A 82 1.95 4.63 11.97
N LEU A 83 1.35 4.39 10.80
CA LEU A 83 1.14 5.45 9.82
C LEU A 83 0.16 6.51 10.35
N PHE A 84 -0.92 6.10 11.02
CA PHE A 84 -1.88 7.03 11.60
C PHE A 84 -1.30 7.81 12.78
N GLU A 85 -0.52 7.14 13.62
CA GLU A 85 0.21 7.81 14.69
C GLU A 85 1.23 8.81 14.15
N ALA A 86 1.91 8.52 13.03
CA ALA A 86 2.82 9.47 12.41
C ALA A 86 2.13 10.80 12.10
N TYR A 87 0.89 10.78 11.59
CA TYR A 87 0.13 11.99 11.26
C TYR A 87 -0.24 12.85 12.49
N ASN A 88 -0.22 12.29 13.70
CA ASN A 88 -0.45 13.03 14.94
C ASN A 88 0.77 13.84 15.40
N TYR A 89 1.98 13.48 14.91
CA TYR A 89 3.24 14.07 15.38
C TYR A 89 4.03 14.84 14.33
N THR A 90 3.68 14.68 13.04
CA THR A 90 4.34 15.41 11.95
C THR A 90 3.34 15.74 10.83
N THR A 91 3.78 16.48 9.82
CA THR A 91 2.92 16.79 8.67
C THR A 91 2.61 15.54 7.85
N VAL A 92 1.46 15.56 7.17
CA VAL A 92 1.08 14.46 6.25
C VAL A 92 2.15 14.24 5.20
N ALA A 93 2.75 15.32 4.67
CA ALA A 93 3.82 15.26 3.68
C ALA A 93 5.05 14.51 4.22
N THR A 94 5.53 14.88 5.42
CA THR A 94 6.68 14.24 6.06
C THR A 94 6.41 12.77 6.39
N ALA A 95 5.25 12.46 7.00
CA ALA A 95 4.88 11.08 7.32
C ALA A 95 4.78 10.21 6.07
N THR A 96 4.19 10.75 5.00
CA THR A 96 4.06 10.08 3.71
C THR A 96 5.43 9.84 3.06
N LEU A 97 6.33 10.83 3.08
CA LEU A 97 7.69 10.67 2.58
C LEU A 97 8.43 9.55 3.33
N CYS A 98 8.34 9.53 4.67
CA CYS A 98 8.92 8.47 5.50
C CYS A 98 8.33 7.10 5.15
N TYR A 99 7.02 7.01 4.98
CA TYR A 99 6.33 5.77 4.61
C TYR A 99 6.77 5.25 3.23
N TYR A 100 6.95 6.14 2.25
CA TYR A 100 7.42 5.78 0.91
C TYR A 100 8.92 5.44 0.84
N MET A 101 9.62 5.38 1.97
CA MET A 101 10.89 4.66 2.08
C MET A 101 10.72 3.13 1.99
N ALA A 102 9.51 2.60 2.15
CA ALA A 102 9.26 1.16 2.08
C ALA A 102 9.73 0.50 0.78
N PRO A 103 9.46 1.02 -0.44
CA PRO A 103 10.00 0.47 -1.67
C PRO A 103 11.53 0.40 -1.69
N VAL A 104 12.20 1.40 -1.14
CA VAL A 104 13.67 1.41 -1.00
C VAL A 104 14.14 0.26 -0.14
N LEU A 105 13.49 0.09 1.03
CA LEU A 105 13.80 -1.00 1.95
C LEU A 105 13.56 -2.37 1.30
N VAL A 106 12.49 -2.53 0.52
CA VAL A 106 12.23 -3.74 -0.26
C VAL A 106 13.36 -4.02 -1.25
N ILE A 107 13.77 -3.01 -2.03
CA ILE A 107 14.81 -3.18 -3.05
C ILE A 107 16.16 -3.50 -2.42
N LEU A 108 16.53 -2.82 -1.32
CA LEU A 108 17.78 -3.07 -0.61
C LEU A 108 17.80 -4.43 0.10
N ALA A 109 16.64 -4.90 0.59
CA ALA A 109 16.53 -6.19 1.27
C ALA A 109 16.35 -7.37 0.30
N SER A 110 15.90 -7.15 -0.94
CA SER A 110 15.59 -8.22 -1.89
C SER A 110 16.80 -9.13 -2.24
N PRO A 111 18.04 -8.64 -2.41
CA PRO A 111 19.18 -9.52 -2.63
C PRO A 111 19.45 -10.46 -1.45
N LEU A 112 19.28 -9.95 -0.24
CA LEU A 112 19.58 -10.68 0.99
C LEU A 112 18.49 -11.70 1.33
N LEU A 113 17.21 -11.33 1.19
CA LEU A 113 16.08 -12.13 1.66
C LEU A 113 15.45 -13.01 0.57
N LEU A 114 15.53 -12.58 -0.69
CA LEU A 114 14.90 -13.23 -1.85
C LEU A 114 15.91 -13.68 -2.90
N ARG A 115 17.20 -13.39 -2.69
CA ARG A 115 18.29 -13.70 -3.63
C ARG A 115 18.08 -13.10 -5.03
N GLU A 116 17.35 -11.98 -5.10
CA GLU A 116 17.18 -11.23 -6.35
C GLU A 116 18.46 -10.46 -6.67
N SER A 117 18.90 -10.47 -7.94
CA SER A 117 20.01 -9.61 -8.38
C SER A 117 19.64 -8.13 -8.29
N LEU A 118 20.55 -7.27 -7.84
CA LEU A 118 20.35 -5.83 -7.74
C LEU A 118 21.26 -5.10 -8.75
N PRO A 119 20.84 -4.97 -10.01
CA PRO A 119 21.62 -4.28 -11.02
C PRO A 119 21.66 -2.77 -10.73
N LEU A 120 22.80 -2.13 -11.03
CA LEU A 120 23.03 -0.69 -10.80
C LEU A 120 21.89 0.19 -11.35
N ARG A 121 21.33 -0.18 -12.50
CA ARG A 121 20.19 0.53 -13.12
C ARG A 121 18.97 0.63 -12.18
N LYS A 122 18.63 -0.46 -11.44
CA LYS A 122 17.51 -0.44 -10.47
C LYS A 122 17.82 0.48 -9.30
N VAL A 123 19.08 0.50 -8.84
CA VAL A 123 19.54 1.45 -7.82
C VAL A 123 19.38 2.89 -8.31
N LEU A 124 19.75 3.17 -9.54
CA LEU A 124 19.57 4.50 -10.14
C LEU A 124 18.09 4.87 -10.29
N CYS A 125 17.24 3.95 -10.76
CA CYS A 125 15.79 4.18 -10.83
C CYS A 125 15.19 4.49 -9.46
N VAL A 126 15.63 3.78 -8.41
CA VAL A 126 15.22 4.05 -7.02
C VAL A 126 15.66 5.43 -6.57
N ALA A 127 16.91 5.82 -6.84
CA ALA A 127 17.40 7.14 -6.49
C ALA A 127 16.60 8.26 -7.17
N VAL A 128 16.27 8.08 -8.45
CA VAL A 128 15.42 9.01 -9.21
C VAL A 128 13.99 9.04 -8.65
N ALA A 129 13.40 7.87 -8.34
CA ALA A 129 12.08 7.79 -7.72
C ALA A 129 12.04 8.51 -6.37
N LEU A 130 13.07 8.33 -5.52
CA LEU A 130 13.19 9.03 -4.25
C LEU A 130 13.30 10.55 -4.41
N ALA A 131 14.13 11.02 -5.34
CA ALA A 131 14.21 12.44 -5.65
C ALA A 131 12.84 12.98 -6.11
N GLY A 132 12.13 12.23 -6.96
CA GLY A 132 10.77 12.53 -7.35
C GLY A 132 9.80 12.59 -6.17
N MET A 133 9.88 11.65 -5.23
CA MET A 133 9.03 11.64 -4.02
C MET A 133 9.32 12.84 -3.10
N VAL A 134 10.56 13.28 -2.96
CA VAL A 134 10.89 14.52 -2.22
C VAL A 134 10.19 15.72 -2.87
N CYS A 135 10.20 15.82 -4.20
CA CYS A 135 9.48 16.89 -4.92
C CYS A 135 7.96 16.80 -4.71
N VAL A 136 7.40 15.59 -4.80
CA VAL A 136 5.96 15.32 -4.64
C VAL A 136 5.46 15.57 -3.23
N SER A 137 6.26 15.29 -2.20
CA SER A 137 5.87 15.42 -0.79
C SER A 137 5.68 16.86 -0.32
N GLY A 138 6.09 17.85 -1.13
CA GLY A 138 6.07 19.26 -0.75
C GLY A 138 7.19 19.70 0.19
N VAL A 139 8.10 18.80 0.58
CA VAL A 139 9.28 19.16 1.41
C VAL A 139 10.18 20.13 0.66
N ALA A 140 10.25 20.02 -0.67
CA ALA A 140 11.00 20.94 -1.52
C ALA A 140 10.42 22.38 -1.51
N ASP A 141 9.10 22.51 -1.30
CA ASP A 141 8.41 23.81 -1.25
C ASP A 141 8.35 24.38 0.18
N ASN A 142 8.20 23.55 1.20
CA ASN A 142 7.92 23.95 2.58
C ASN A 142 9.12 23.82 3.52
N GLY A 143 10.23 23.24 3.07
CA GLY A 143 11.44 23.04 3.87
C GLY A 143 11.44 21.76 4.72
N LEU A 144 12.49 21.62 5.51
CA LEU A 144 12.71 20.44 6.36
C LEU A 144 11.76 20.41 7.57
N PRO A 145 11.42 19.20 8.08
CA PRO A 145 10.59 19.04 9.27
C PRO A 145 11.15 19.79 10.48
N ALA A 146 10.24 20.28 11.33
CA ALA A 146 10.65 20.93 12.58
C ALA A 146 11.31 19.94 13.57
N PRO A 147 12.21 20.40 14.45
CA PRO A 147 12.92 19.51 15.40
C PRO A 147 12.01 18.66 16.31
N GLY A 148 10.77 19.12 16.59
CA GLY A 148 9.77 18.37 17.39
C GLY A 148 9.11 17.19 16.66
N GLU A 149 9.30 17.05 15.37
CA GLU A 149 8.61 16.05 14.53
C GLU A 149 9.29 14.66 14.50
N ALA A 150 10.42 14.51 15.23
CA ALA A 150 11.21 13.27 15.23
C ALA A 150 10.38 12.00 15.56
N LYS A 151 9.39 12.14 16.46
CA LYS A 151 8.50 11.02 16.82
C LYS A 151 7.62 10.60 15.65
N GLY A 152 7.06 11.55 14.89
CA GLY A 152 6.27 11.29 13.70
C GLY A 152 7.11 10.65 12.59
N ILE A 153 8.35 11.11 12.40
CA ILE A 153 9.31 10.52 11.46
C ILE A 153 9.61 9.07 11.85
N ALA A 154 9.86 8.79 13.13
CA ALA A 154 10.11 7.43 13.62
C ALA A 154 8.92 6.50 13.36
N TYR A 155 7.69 6.94 13.63
CA TYR A 155 6.48 6.18 13.32
C TYR A 155 6.31 5.94 11.81
N GLY A 156 6.54 6.96 10.96
CA GLY A 156 6.48 6.83 9.51
C GLY A 156 7.50 5.82 8.96
N LEU A 157 8.74 5.86 9.45
CA LEU A 157 9.77 4.90 9.07
C LEU A 157 9.46 3.49 9.60
N ALA A 158 8.94 3.36 10.83
CA ALA A 158 8.49 2.06 11.35
C ALA A 158 7.36 1.48 10.50
N ALA A 159 6.39 2.30 10.08
CA ALA A 159 5.36 1.88 9.13
C ALA A 159 5.97 1.40 7.81
N ALA A 160 7.00 2.09 7.27
CA ALA A 160 7.70 1.68 6.08
C ALA A 160 8.39 0.31 6.23
N VAL A 161 9.05 0.05 7.36
CA VAL A 161 9.67 -1.25 7.66
C VAL A 161 8.62 -2.36 7.72
N LEU A 162 7.49 -2.11 8.37
CA LEU A 162 6.38 -3.08 8.46
C LEU A 162 5.81 -3.39 7.07
N TYR A 163 5.59 -2.37 6.23
CA TYR A 163 5.11 -2.59 4.87
C TYR A 163 6.12 -3.34 4.00
N ALA A 164 7.41 -2.99 4.07
CA ALA A 164 8.47 -3.73 3.39
C ALA A 164 8.48 -5.20 3.83
N SER A 165 8.29 -5.47 5.13
CA SER A 165 8.19 -6.82 5.67
C SER A 165 6.99 -7.59 5.11
N VAL A 166 5.83 -6.92 4.95
CA VAL A 166 4.65 -7.51 4.30
C VAL A 166 4.97 -7.94 2.87
N VAL A 167 5.60 -7.07 2.08
CA VAL A 167 5.99 -7.38 0.69
C VAL A 167 6.92 -8.60 0.65
N MET A 168 7.95 -8.61 1.50
CA MET A 168 8.92 -9.71 1.58
C MET A 168 8.28 -11.04 2.01
N LEU A 169 7.37 -11.02 2.99
CA LEU A 169 6.63 -12.21 3.41
C LEU A 169 5.73 -12.73 2.29
N ASN A 170 5.02 -11.83 1.60
CA ASN A 170 4.14 -12.22 0.49
C ASN A 170 4.92 -12.88 -0.66
N LYS A 171 6.15 -12.46 -0.91
CA LYS A 171 7.04 -13.13 -1.88
C LYS A 171 7.42 -14.56 -1.49
N LYS A 172 7.42 -14.87 -0.19
CA LYS A 172 7.66 -16.24 0.32
C LYS A 172 6.38 -17.09 0.39
N ILE A 173 5.20 -16.48 0.28
CA ILE A 173 3.90 -17.16 0.31
C ILE A 173 3.47 -17.47 -1.14
N GLU A 174 4.14 -18.44 -1.76
CA GLU A 174 3.84 -18.89 -3.11
C GLU A 174 2.72 -19.95 -3.15
N GLY A 175 2.00 -20.04 -4.26
CA GLY A 175 0.98 -21.07 -4.50
C GLY A 175 -0.31 -20.91 -3.69
N VAL A 176 -0.47 -19.86 -2.90
CA VAL A 176 -1.74 -19.53 -2.24
C VAL A 176 -2.54 -18.58 -3.14
N GLY A 177 -3.83 -18.85 -3.31
CA GLY A 177 -4.69 -18.00 -4.12
C GLY A 177 -4.76 -16.56 -3.61
N ALA A 178 -4.91 -15.59 -4.53
CA ALA A 178 -4.97 -14.17 -4.18
C ALA A 178 -6.12 -13.85 -3.22
N TYR A 179 -7.25 -14.53 -3.34
CA TYR A 179 -8.40 -14.33 -2.45
C TYR A 179 -8.13 -14.86 -1.06
N GLU A 180 -7.58 -16.07 -0.94
CA GLU A 180 -7.22 -16.70 0.33
C GLU A 180 -6.17 -15.86 1.08
N LYS A 181 -5.11 -15.41 0.38
CA LYS A 181 -4.12 -14.46 0.92
C LYS A 181 -4.80 -13.23 1.48
N THR A 182 -5.61 -12.56 0.66
CA THR A 182 -6.22 -11.27 1.01
C THR A 182 -7.18 -11.41 2.18
N ILE A 183 -8.05 -12.43 2.18
CA ILE A 183 -9.03 -12.67 3.25
C ILE A 183 -8.32 -12.86 4.59
N LEU A 184 -7.29 -13.73 4.63
CA LEU A 184 -6.57 -14.02 5.87
C LEU A 184 -5.78 -12.82 6.37
N GLN A 185 -5.15 -12.08 5.48
CA GLN A 185 -4.37 -10.90 5.85
C GLN A 185 -5.25 -9.73 6.31
N LEU A 186 -6.35 -9.45 5.61
CA LEU A 186 -7.30 -8.41 6.02
C LEU A 186 -8.02 -8.77 7.32
N GLY A 187 -8.40 -10.03 7.49
CA GLY A 187 -8.99 -10.53 8.75
C GLY A 187 -8.02 -10.38 9.91
N SER A 188 -6.77 -10.78 9.75
CA SER A 188 -5.74 -10.62 10.77
C SER A 188 -5.45 -9.15 11.07
N ALA A 189 -5.38 -8.29 10.06
CA ALA A 189 -5.20 -6.86 10.25
C ALA A 189 -6.35 -6.24 11.06
N ALA A 190 -7.60 -6.62 10.75
CA ALA A 190 -8.76 -6.16 11.51
C ALA A 190 -8.69 -6.61 12.99
N VAL A 191 -8.34 -7.87 13.25
CA VAL A 191 -8.23 -8.39 14.63
C VAL A 191 -7.17 -7.62 15.43
N VAL A 192 -6.02 -7.32 14.84
CA VAL A 192 -4.95 -6.56 15.51
C VAL A 192 -5.36 -5.10 15.81
N LEU A 193 -6.27 -4.53 15.00
CA LEU A 193 -6.78 -3.17 15.24
C LEU A 193 -7.78 -3.09 16.41
N ILE A 194 -8.43 -4.18 16.82
CA ILE A 194 -9.45 -4.17 17.88
C ILE A 194 -8.92 -3.56 19.20
N PRO A 195 -7.80 -4.04 19.78
CA PRO A 195 -7.30 -3.47 21.02
C PRO A 195 -6.87 -2.00 20.89
N TYR A 196 -6.34 -1.61 19.74
CA TYR A 196 -6.00 -0.22 19.49
C TYR A 196 -7.25 0.67 19.49
N LEU A 197 -8.30 0.29 18.77
CA LEU A 197 -9.56 1.02 18.73
C LEU A 197 -10.25 1.10 20.09
N ALA A 198 -10.20 0.02 20.88
CA ALA A 198 -10.80 -0.01 22.21
C ALA A 198 -10.18 1.02 23.17
N VAL A 199 -8.92 1.41 22.93
CA VAL A 199 -8.20 2.39 23.77
C VAL A 199 -8.28 3.82 23.20
N THR A 200 -8.36 3.97 21.86
CA THR A 200 -8.19 5.27 21.22
C THR A 200 -9.47 5.90 20.72
N GLU A 201 -10.56 5.14 20.58
CA GLU A 201 -11.77 5.61 19.90
C GLU A 201 -12.98 5.73 20.83
N ASP A 202 -13.72 6.82 20.69
CA ASP A 202 -15.03 7.00 21.30
C ASP A 202 -16.14 6.61 20.30
N PHE A 203 -16.66 5.41 20.47
CA PHE A 203 -17.73 4.88 19.61
C PHE A 203 -19.09 5.55 19.83
N SER A 204 -19.29 6.27 20.95
CA SER A 204 -20.57 6.91 21.25
C SER A 204 -20.85 8.14 20.37
N ALA A 205 -19.79 8.75 19.81
CA ALA A 205 -19.88 9.94 18.95
C ALA A 205 -20.04 9.60 17.45
N LEU A 206 -20.13 8.32 17.09
CA LEU A 206 -20.19 7.87 15.69
C LEU A 206 -21.53 8.24 15.05
N THR A 207 -21.50 9.15 14.08
CA THR A 207 -22.66 9.49 13.24
C THR A 207 -22.32 9.20 11.78
N LEU A 208 -23.08 8.30 11.16
CA LEU A 208 -22.91 7.94 9.75
C LEU A 208 -24.14 8.32 8.95
N THR A 209 -23.96 9.17 7.94
CA THR A 209 -24.99 9.41 6.93
C THR A 209 -25.05 8.22 5.96
N PRO A 210 -26.21 7.95 5.30
CA PRO A 210 -26.29 6.90 4.27
C PRO A 210 -25.26 7.07 3.15
N PHE A 211 -24.94 8.32 2.79
CA PHE A 211 -23.89 8.62 1.80
C PHE A 211 -22.49 8.20 2.30
N ALA A 212 -22.15 8.53 3.55
CA ALA A 212 -20.87 8.12 4.14
C ALA A 212 -20.73 6.60 4.23
N VAL A 213 -21.82 5.89 4.55
CA VAL A 213 -21.87 4.42 4.51
C VAL A 213 -21.60 3.90 3.10
N GLY A 214 -22.23 4.49 2.07
CA GLY A 214 -21.96 4.15 0.68
C GLY A 214 -20.49 4.32 0.30
N MET A 215 -19.87 5.46 0.69
CA MET A 215 -18.45 5.71 0.46
C MET A 215 -17.56 4.72 1.22
N LEU A 216 -17.91 4.38 2.45
CA LEU A 216 -17.20 3.37 3.25
C LEU A 216 -17.27 1.98 2.61
N LEU A 217 -18.42 1.59 2.06
CA LEU A 217 -18.58 0.34 1.33
C LEU A 217 -17.70 0.32 0.06
N ILE A 218 -17.66 1.41 -0.70
CA ILE A 218 -16.75 1.52 -1.85
C ILE A 218 -15.29 1.36 -1.42
N VAL A 219 -14.88 2.03 -0.35
CA VAL A 219 -13.51 1.92 0.17
C VAL A 219 -13.21 0.50 0.65
N GLY A 220 -14.14 -0.14 1.36
CA GLY A 220 -13.97 -1.52 1.82
C GLY A 220 -13.95 -2.55 0.69
N VAL A 221 -14.86 -2.41 -0.29
CA VAL A 221 -14.98 -3.37 -1.40
C VAL A 221 -13.92 -3.13 -2.46
N VAL A 222 -13.85 -1.91 -3.01
CA VAL A 222 -13.00 -1.62 -4.17
C VAL A 222 -11.56 -1.39 -3.76
N HIS A 223 -11.33 -0.43 -2.82
CA HIS A 223 -9.96 -0.04 -2.43
C HIS A 223 -9.31 -1.05 -1.46
N THR A 224 -10.09 -1.95 -0.88
CA THR A 224 -9.54 -2.96 0.03
C THR A 224 -9.75 -4.36 -0.54
N GLY A 225 -10.96 -4.85 -0.69
CA GLY A 225 -11.19 -6.20 -1.19
C GLY A 225 -10.57 -6.46 -2.56
N VAL A 226 -10.99 -5.70 -3.57
CA VAL A 226 -10.53 -5.88 -4.95
C VAL A 226 -9.06 -5.47 -5.12
N ALA A 227 -8.68 -4.28 -4.63
CA ALA A 227 -7.33 -3.77 -4.84
C ALA A 227 -6.26 -4.64 -4.18
N TYR A 228 -6.48 -5.11 -2.93
CA TYR A 228 -5.54 -6.03 -2.27
C TYR A 228 -5.49 -7.40 -2.94
N ALA A 229 -6.62 -7.92 -3.44
CA ALA A 229 -6.63 -9.18 -4.19
C ALA A 229 -5.81 -9.05 -5.50
N LEU A 230 -5.92 -7.93 -6.21
CA LEU A 230 -5.10 -7.63 -7.38
C LEU A 230 -3.62 -7.49 -6.99
N TYR A 231 -3.33 -6.75 -5.93
CA TYR A 231 -1.98 -6.48 -5.44
C TYR A 231 -1.26 -7.78 -5.03
N PHE A 232 -1.83 -8.53 -4.11
CA PHE A 232 -1.22 -9.78 -3.65
C PHE A 232 -1.21 -10.86 -4.74
N GLY A 233 -2.22 -10.88 -5.62
CA GLY A 233 -2.24 -11.78 -6.77
C GLY A 233 -1.19 -11.46 -7.82
N SER A 234 -0.74 -10.21 -7.91
CA SER A 234 0.33 -9.81 -8.84
C SER A 234 1.72 -10.27 -8.37
N MET A 235 1.91 -10.43 -7.07
CA MET A 235 3.23 -10.67 -6.48
C MET A 235 3.85 -12.01 -6.91
N ASP A 236 3.05 -13.02 -7.20
CA ASP A 236 3.55 -14.35 -7.58
C ASP A 236 4.25 -14.35 -8.95
N GLY A 237 3.93 -13.36 -9.82
CA GLY A 237 4.49 -13.23 -11.16
C GLY A 237 5.53 -12.11 -11.32
N LEU A 238 5.91 -11.41 -10.25
CA LEU A 238 6.79 -10.24 -10.33
C LEU A 238 7.90 -10.32 -9.28
N ARG A 239 9.06 -9.70 -9.56
CA ARG A 239 10.12 -9.49 -8.57
C ARG A 239 9.67 -8.48 -7.52
N ALA A 240 10.15 -8.62 -6.27
CA ALA A 240 9.84 -7.69 -5.19
C ALA A 240 10.26 -6.25 -5.52
N GLN A 241 11.38 -6.10 -6.22
CA GLN A 241 11.88 -4.81 -6.71
C GLN A 241 10.92 -4.13 -7.70
N THR A 242 10.31 -4.91 -8.62
CA THR A 242 9.28 -4.43 -9.55
C THR A 242 8.03 -3.98 -8.80
N VAL A 243 7.54 -4.79 -7.86
CA VAL A 243 6.40 -4.44 -7.00
C VAL A 243 6.67 -3.15 -6.24
N ALA A 244 7.87 -3.01 -5.67
CA ALA A 244 8.28 -1.83 -4.93
C ALA A 244 8.30 -0.56 -5.78
N LEU A 245 8.90 -0.60 -6.97
CA LEU A 245 8.93 0.56 -7.87
C LEU A 245 7.53 0.97 -8.35
N PHE A 246 6.70 0.00 -8.73
CA PHE A 246 5.32 0.27 -9.16
C PHE A 246 4.45 0.84 -8.05
N SER A 247 4.77 0.59 -6.78
CA SER A 247 4.04 1.18 -5.64
C SER A 247 4.10 2.71 -5.62
N TYR A 248 5.07 3.33 -6.30
CA TYR A 248 5.12 4.79 -6.45
C TYR A 248 4.06 5.36 -7.41
N ILE A 249 3.34 4.53 -8.18
CA ILE A 249 2.21 4.97 -9.01
C ILE A 249 1.07 5.48 -8.13
N ASP A 250 0.83 4.87 -6.97
CA ASP A 250 -0.21 5.26 -6.02
C ASP A 250 -0.13 6.75 -5.62
N PRO A 251 0.98 7.27 -5.01
CA PRO A 251 1.05 8.66 -4.61
C PRO A 251 0.99 9.64 -5.80
N VAL A 252 1.55 9.27 -6.94
CA VAL A 252 1.45 10.10 -8.14
C VAL A 252 0.02 10.19 -8.64
N THR A 253 -0.71 9.07 -8.64
CA THR A 253 -2.14 9.03 -8.98
C THR A 253 -2.94 9.90 -8.02
N ALA A 254 -2.66 9.81 -6.71
CA ALA A 254 -3.34 10.62 -5.70
C ALA A 254 -3.17 12.12 -5.97
N ILE A 255 -1.95 12.57 -6.30
CA ILE A 255 -1.66 13.98 -6.58
C ILE A 255 -2.32 14.46 -7.86
N VAL A 256 -2.21 13.69 -8.95
CA VAL A 256 -2.84 14.05 -10.22
C VAL A 256 -4.35 14.17 -10.06
N LEU A 257 -4.98 13.22 -9.36
CA LEU A 257 -6.43 13.26 -9.13
C LEU A 257 -6.83 14.37 -8.15
N SER A 258 -6.00 14.68 -7.15
CA SER A 258 -6.22 15.83 -6.27
C SER A 258 -6.25 17.13 -7.07
N ALA A 259 -5.28 17.32 -7.98
CA ALA A 259 -5.24 18.48 -8.84
C ALA A 259 -6.45 18.56 -9.79
N LEU A 260 -6.85 17.44 -10.41
CA LEU A 260 -7.94 17.43 -11.40
C LEU A 260 -9.33 17.50 -10.79
N LEU A 261 -9.58 16.77 -9.70
CA LEU A 261 -10.93 16.62 -9.12
C LEU A 261 -11.18 17.55 -7.93
N LEU A 262 -10.13 17.88 -7.17
CA LEU A 262 -10.23 18.77 -6.01
C LEU A 262 -9.76 20.18 -6.35
N HIS A 263 -9.31 20.42 -7.59
CA HIS A 263 -8.78 21.70 -8.07
C HIS A 263 -7.61 22.22 -7.20
N GLU A 264 -6.89 21.32 -6.55
CA GLU A 264 -5.68 21.66 -5.80
C GLU A 264 -4.55 21.99 -6.80
N ARG A 265 -3.88 23.12 -6.61
CA ARG A 265 -2.81 23.55 -7.53
C ARG A 265 -1.59 22.65 -7.35
N MET A 266 -1.17 21.98 -8.42
CA MET A 266 0.11 21.30 -8.44
C MET A 266 1.23 22.33 -8.48
N THR A 267 2.22 22.20 -7.58
CA THR A 267 3.43 23.00 -7.67
C THR A 267 4.31 22.52 -8.84
N PRO A 268 5.19 23.36 -9.39
CA PRO A 268 6.16 22.92 -10.40
C PRO A 268 7.01 21.73 -9.92
N PHE A 269 7.40 21.71 -8.64
CA PHE A 269 8.08 20.57 -8.04
C PHE A 269 7.23 19.32 -7.97
N GLY A 270 5.92 19.43 -7.68
CA GLY A 270 4.99 18.30 -7.72
C GLY A 270 4.88 17.68 -9.10
N VAL A 271 4.80 18.50 -10.17
CA VAL A 271 4.79 18.03 -11.56
C VAL A 271 6.12 17.33 -11.91
N LEU A 272 7.25 17.97 -11.60
CA LEU A 272 8.58 17.39 -11.83
C LEU A 272 8.71 16.05 -11.10
N GLY A 273 8.30 15.98 -9.83
CA GLY A 273 8.34 14.77 -9.03
C GLY A 273 7.50 13.64 -9.62
N ALA A 274 6.28 13.93 -10.09
CA ALA A 274 5.43 12.96 -10.77
C ALA A 274 6.11 12.37 -12.03
N VAL A 275 6.73 13.23 -12.86
CA VAL A 275 7.47 12.79 -14.05
C VAL A 275 8.66 11.91 -13.68
N LEU A 276 9.43 12.29 -12.65
CA LEU A 276 10.58 11.50 -12.19
C LEU A 276 10.16 10.12 -11.69
N VAL A 277 9.10 10.04 -10.87
CA VAL A 277 8.59 8.78 -10.31
C VAL A 277 8.07 7.86 -11.42
N LEU A 278 7.15 8.35 -12.27
CA LEU A 278 6.59 7.53 -13.34
C LEU A 278 7.64 7.16 -14.38
N GLY A 279 8.51 8.11 -14.75
CA GLY A 279 9.60 7.87 -15.69
C GLY A 279 10.57 6.79 -15.19
N SER A 280 11.01 6.87 -13.94
CA SER A 280 11.90 5.84 -13.35
C SER A 280 11.26 4.47 -13.27
N THR A 281 9.96 4.40 -12.96
CA THR A 281 9.19 3.14 -12.91
C THR A 281 9.14 2.49 -14.29
N ILE A 282 8.80 3.26 -15.35
CA ILE A 282 8.75 2.77 -16.72
C ILE A 282 10.13 2.32 -17.18
N VAL A 283 11.16 3.15 -16.99
CA VAL A 283 12.55 2.84 -17.39
C VAL A 283 13.04 1.55 -16.69
N SER A 284 12.71 1.35 -15.42
CA SER A 284 13.08 0.14 -14.67
C SER A 284 12.57 -1.15 -15.33
N GLU A 285 11.41 -1.12 -15.96
CA GLU A 285 10.81 -2.31 -16.60
C GLU A 285 11.15 -2.44 -18.09
N VAL A 286 11.15 -1.32 -18.84
CA VAL A 286 11.41 -1.35 -20.28
C VAL A 286 12.88 -1.59 -20.61
N TRP A 287 13.77 -1.04 -19.78
CA TRP A 287 15.22 -1.16 -19.97
C TRP A 287 15.79 -2.46 -19.36
N THR A 288 15.05 -3.55 -19.43
CA THR A 288 15.54 -4.88 -19.05
C THR A 288 16.08 -5.56 -20.34
N PRO A 289 17.39 -5.47 -20.65
CA PRO A 289 17.94 -6.30 -21.72
C PRO A 289 17.86 -7.75 -21.24
N GLY A 290 17.03 -8.55 -21.91
CA GLY A 290 17.04 -10.01 -21.90
C GLY A 290 17.84 -10.72 -20.80
N GLU A 291 17.41 -10.67 -19.54
CA GLU A 291 17.77 -11.74 -18.62
C GLU A 291 16.98 -12.97 -19.08
N LYS A 292 17.64 -13.80 -19.90
CA LYS A 292 17.20 -15.16 -20.15
C LYS A 292 17.01 -15.81 -18.76
N THR A 293 15.82 -16.27 -18.51
CA THR A 293 15.54 -17.26 -17.46
C THR A 293 16.44 -18.45 -17.71
N GLU A 294 17.55 -18.56 -16.97
CA GLU A 294 18.22 -19.84 -16.75
C GLU A 294 17.55 -20.57 -15.58
#